data_1dbd256a9d23a3b48ff4c9f58e5749b0
#
_entry.id   1dbd256a9d23a3b48ff4c9f58e5749b0
#
_cell.length_a   1.000
_cell.length_b   1.000
_cell.length_c   1.000
_cell.angle_alpha   90.00
_cell.angle_beta   90.00
_cell.angle_gamma   90.00
#
_symmetry.space_group_name_H-M   'P 1'
#
loop_
_entity.id
_entity.type
_entity.pdbx_description
1 polymer ?
#
loop_
_entity_poly.entity_id
_entity_poly.type
_entity_poly.pdbx_seq_one_letter_code
_entity_poly.pdbx_strand_id
1 'polypeptide(L)'
;MKHRKKLGIEMGRVTAEEYKALPGSGIAVVLDNVRSAHNVGSVFRSADSFKADRVFLCGICATPPSAEIHKSALGAEFSVDWEYCSRTMEAIEKLRAEGYEILCVEQALDSVMLDRFTPEAGKRYALVFGNEVDGVDQEVIEASDGVIEIPQYGTKHSLNISVTAGIILWHFRPG
;
A
#
# COMPACT_ATOMS: atom_id res chain seq x y z
N MET A 1 -0.14 25.32 -27.80
CA MET A 1 0.82 24.19 -27.67
C MET A 1 0.04 22.88 -27.77
N LYS A 2 0.40 21.96 -28.65
CA LYS A 2 -0.30 20.67 -28.75
C LYS A 2 0.33 19.71 -27.74
N HIS A 3 -0.46 19.19 -26.80
CA HIS A 3 -0.03 18.13 -25.88
C HIS A 3 0.21 16.82 -26.66
N ARG A 4 1.38 16.18 -26.48
CA ARG A 4 1.68 14.86 -27.02
C ARG A 4 2.05 13.89 -25.88
N LYS A 5 1.81 12.60 -26.10
CA LYS A 5 2.25 11.56 -25.18
C LYS A 5 3.78 11.49 -25.12
N LYS A 6 4.34 11.32 -23.91
CA LYS A 6 5.76 11.00 -23.76
C LYS A 6 6.06 9.61 -24.29
N LEU A 7 7.19 9.46 -24.94
CA LEU A 7 7.74 8.14 -25.29
C LEU A 7 8.33 7.47 -24.05
N GLY A 8 8.45 6.15 -24.07
CA GLY A 8 8.99 5.39 -22.92
C GLY A 8 10.36 5.90 -22.47
N ILE A 9 11.25 6.21 -23.42
CA ILE A 9 12.58 6.75 -23.14
C ILE A 9 12.56 8.14 -22.48
N GLU A 10 11.52 8.94 -22.75
CA GLU A 10 11.37 10.29 -22.19
C GLU A 10 10.82 10.28 -20.76
N MET A 11 10.40 9.11 -20.25
CA MET A 11 9.82 8.96 -18.90
C MET A 11 10.89 8.75 -17.83
N GLY A 12 12.16 8.51 -18.20
CA GLY A 12 13.28 8.37 -17.25
C GLY A 12 13.08 7.21 -16.26
N ARG A 13 12.45 6.12 -16.69
CA ARG A 13 12.21 4.96 -15.82
C ARG A 13 13.52 4.24 -15.51
N VAL A 14 13.71 3.94 -14.24
CA VAL A 14 14.86 3.18 -13.74
C VAL A 14 14.65 1.67 -13.88
N THR A 15 15.72 0.89 -13.85
CA THR A 15 15.68 -0.59 -13.75
C THR A 15 15.28 -1.02 -12.34
N ALA A 16 14.97 -2.30 -12.14
CA ALA A 16 14.66 -2.84 -10.80
C ALA A 16 15.85 -2.70 -9.84
N GLU A 17 17.07 -2.90 -10.32
CA GLU A 17 18.28 -2.72 -9.52
C GLU A 17 18.48 -1.25 -9.12
N GLU A 18 18.35 -0.33 -10.06
CA GLU A 18 18.42 1.11 -9.79
C GLU A 18 17.33 1.54 -8.82
N TYR A 19 16.09 1.01 -8.99
CA TYR A 19 14.98 1.28 -8.09
C TYR A 19 15.29 0.88 -6.64
N LYS A 20 15.86 -0.30 -6.43
CA LYS A 20 16.25 -0.79 -5.09
C LYS A 20 17.36 0.04 -4.45
N ALA A 21 18.22 0.65 -5.25
CA ALA A 21 19.29 1.52 -4.77
C ALA A 21 18.81 2.93 -4.39
N LEU A 22 17.60 3.33 -4.81
CA LEU A 22 17.03 4.62 -4.42
C LEU A 22 16.66 4.63 -2.93
N PRO A 23 16.78 5.78 -2.25
CA PRO A 23 16.32 5.91 -0.88
C PRO A 23 14.83 5.55 -0.76
N GLY A 24 14.44 4.93 0.34
CA GLY A 24 13.05 4.61 0.63
C GLY A 24 12.20 5.85 0.85
N SER A 25 10.90 5.70 0.69
CA SER A 25 9.92 6.78 0.94
C SER A 25 9.55 6.93 2.41
N GLY A 26 9.91 5.94 3.26
CA GLY A 26 9.39 5.81 4.62
C GLY A 26 7.98 5.22 4.66
N ILE A 27 7.51 4.61 3.58
CA ILE A 27 6.16 4.03 3.50
C ILE A 27 6.25 2.51 3.34
N ALA A 28 5.65 1.75 4.26
CA ALA A 28 5.41 0.32 4.13
C ALA A 28 3.92 0.06 3.88
N VAL A 29 3.62 -0.94 3.07
CA VAL A 29 2.25 -1.40 2.80
C VAL A 29 2.03 -2.74 3.48
N VAL A 30 0.90 -2.89 4.17
CA VAL A 30 0.50 -4.16 4.80
C VAL A 30 -0.85 -4.58 4.24
N LEU A 31 -0.92 -5.77 3.66
CA LEU A 31 -2.15 -6.36 3.13
C LEU A 31 -2.67 -7.40 4.12
N ASP A 32 -3.77 -7.07 4.79
CA ASP A 32 -4.42 -7.91 5.79
C ASP A 32 -5.43 -8.85 5.11
N ASN A 33 -5.05 -10.12 4.94
CA ASN A 33 -5.92 -11.16 4.38
C ASN A 33 -6.55 -10.83 3.02
N VAL A 34 -5.86 -10.12 2.15
CA VAL A 34 -6.36 -9.77 0.80
C VAL A 34 -6.45 -11.01 -0.08
N ARG A 35 -7.67 -11.35 -0.50
CA ARG A 35 -7.97 -12.62 -1.21
C ARG A 35 -7.58 -12.61 -2.68
N SER A 36 -7.75 -11.48 -3.34
CA SER A 36 -7.55 -11.36 -4.78
C SER A 36 -6.06 -11.17 -5.12
N ALA A 37 -5.46 -12.17 -5.74
CA ALA A 37 -4.11 -12.08 -6.28
C ALA A 37 -3.94 -10.94 -7.30
N HIS A 38 -5.00 -10.63 -8.06
CA HIS A 38 -5.04 -9.49 -8.97
C HIS A 38 -4.94 -8.15 -8.20
N ASN A 39 -5.66 -8.00 -7.08
CA ASN A 39 -5.56 -6.82 -6.24
C ASN A 39 -4.16 -6.70 -5.62
N VAL A 40 -3.59 -7.80 -5.12
CA VAL A 40 -2.20 -7.84 -4.62
C VAL A 40 -1.23 -7.32 -5.68
N GLY A 41 -1.30 -7.81 -6.91
CA GLY A 41 -0.44 -7.35 -8.01
C GLY A 41 -0.65 -5.87 -8.35
N SER A 42 -1.90 -5.39 -8.31
CA SER A 42 -2.20 -3.97 -8.55
C SER A 42 -1.64 -3.07 -7.44
N VAL A 43 -1.63 -3.56 -6.19
CA VAL A 43 -1.00 -2.86 -5.07
C VAL A 43 0.52 -2.81 -5.23
N PHE A 44 1.18 -3.90 -5.66
CA PHE A 44 2.60 -3.88 -6.01
C PHE A 44 2.93 -2.79 -7.03
N ARG A 45 2.10 -2.67 -8.07
CA ARG A 45 2.29 -1.64 -9.10
C ARG A 45 2.14 -0.23 -8.55
N SER A 46 1.20 0.00 -7.64
CA SER A 46 1.04 1.29 -6.94
C SER A 46 2.22 1.56 -6.01
N ALA A 47 2.66 0.54 -5.26
CA ALA A 47 3.81 0.62 -4.36
C ALA A 47 5.10 0.97 -5.11
N ASP A 48 5.34 0.35 -6.29
CA ASP A 48 6.43 0.71 -7.20
C ASP A 48 6.35 2.17 -7.63
N SER A 49 5.17 2.60 -8.09
CA SER A 49 4.95 3.96 -8.63
C SER A 49 5.21 5.07 -7.61
N PHE A 50 4.99 4.81 -6.33
CA PHE A 50 5.17 5.77 -5.23
C PHE A 50 6.37 5.45 -4.32
N LYS A 51 7.22 4.53 -4.75
CA LYS A 51 8.46 4.16 -4.06
C LYS A 51 8.24 3.68 -2.62
N ALA A 52 7.18 2.90 -2.36
CA ALA A 52 7.01 2.27 -1.07
C ALA A 52 8.24 1.41 -0.73
N ASP A 53 8.63 1.38 0.54
CA ASP A 53 9.83 0.67 1.00
C ASP A 53 9.66 -0.85 0.80
N ARG A 54 8.48 -1.37 1.14
CA ARG A 54 8.15 -2.80 1.01
C ARG A 54 6.65 -3.06 1.16
N VAL A 55 6.25 -4.28 0.78
CA VAL A 55 4.87 -4.79 0.94
C VAL A 55 4.89 -6.02 1.84
N PHE A 56 4.08 -6.03 2.88
CA PHE A 56 3.80 -7.21 3.70
C PHE A 56 2.53 -7.90 3.20
N LEU A 57 2.64 -9.20 2.94
CA LEU A 57 1.55 -10.07 2.52
C LEU A 57 1.16 -10.95 3.69
N CYS A 58 0.00 -10.70 4.30
CA CYS A 58 -0.37 -11.34 5.56
C CYS A 58 -1.51 -12.36 5.38
N GLY A 59 -1.43 -13.43 6.15
CA GLY A 59 -2.47 -14.44 6.22
C GLY A 59 -2.72 -15.16 4.89
N ILE A 60 -3.93 -15.02 4.34
CA ILE A 60 -4.34 -15.70 3.10
C ILE A 60 -3.90 -14.99 1.81
N CYS A 61 -3.14 -13.90 1.90
CA CYS A 61 -2.63 -13.22 0.71
C CYS A 61 -1.83 -14.16 -0.18
N ALA A 62 -2.10 -14.10 -1.49
CA ALA A 62 -1.23 -14.75 -2.46
C ALA A 62 0.15 -14.09 -2.47
N THR A 63 1.19 -14.89 -2.69
CA THR A 63 2.57 -14.41 -2.75
C THR A 63 3.20 -14.66 -4.12
N PRO A 64 4.18 -13.85 -4.55
CA PRO A 64 5.02 -14.22 -5.69
C PRO A 64 5.83 -15.51 -5.42
N PRO A 65 6.12 -16.36 -6.44
CA PRO A 65 5.69 -16.16 -7.82
C PRO A 65 4.24 -16.59 -8.06
N SER A 66 3.46 -15.75 -8.71
CA SER A 66 2.07 -16.02 -9.09
C SER A 66 1.77 -15.38 -10.44
N ALA A 67 1.22 -16.16 -11.37
CA ALA A 67 0.85 -15.66 -12.70
C ALA A 67 -0.23 -14.56 -12.63
N GLU A 68 -1.15 -14.64 -11.66
CA GLU A 68 -2.21 -13.64 -11.47
C GLU A 68 -1.65 -12.34 -10.89
N ILE A 69 -0.73 -12.42 -9.92
CA ILE A 69 -0.02 -11.25 -9.41
C ILE A 69 0.74 -10.60 -10.56
N HIS A 70 1.52 -11.37 -11.31
CA HIS A 70 2.36 -10.86 -12.41
C HIS A 70 1.55 -10.10 -13.47
N LYS A 71 0.36 -10.59 -13.83
CA LYS A 71 -0.51 -9.94 -14.83
C LYS A 71 -0.90 -8.50 -14.44
N SER A 72 -1.10 -8.21 -13.16
CA SER A 72 -1.49 -6.88 -12.68
C SER A 72 -0.31 -6.05 -12.18
N ALA A 73 0.69 -6.68 -11.60
CA ALA A 73 1.91 -6.03 -11.13
C ALA A 73 2.83 -5.56 -12.27
N LEU A 74 2.82 -6.27 -13.41
CA LEU A 74 3.67 -5.98 -14.58
C LEU A 74 5.17 -5.90 -14.26
N GLY A 75 5.64 -6.73 -13.33
CA GLY A 75 7.03 -6.80 -12.90
C GLY A 75 7.35 -5.99 -11.63
N ALA A 76 6.40 -5.22 -11.09
CA ALA A 76 6.61 -4.47 -9.86
C ALA A 76 6.93 -5.35 -8.65
N GLU A 77 6.51 -6.62 -8.66
CA GLU A 77 6.84 -7.61 -7.64
C GLU A 77 8.33 -7.98 -7.60
N PHE A 78 9.12 -7.56 -8.59
CA PHE A 78 10.58 -7.74 -8.62
C PHE A 78 11.34 -6.49 -8.18
N SER A 79 10.74 -5.31 -8.30
CA SER A 79 11.34 -4.04 -7.90
C SER A 79 11.04 -3.67 -6.45
N VAL A 80 9.82 -3.91 -5.99
CA VAL A 80 9.40 -3.65 -4.60
C VAL A 80 9.73 -4.85 -3.73
N ASP A 81 10.44 -4.63 -2.63
CA ASP A 81 10.69 -5.69 -1.65
C ASP A 81 9.39 -6.10 -0.95
N TRP A 82 9.27 -7.38 -0.65
CA TRP A 82 8.09 -7.91 0.04
C TRP A 82 8.43 -9.00 1.02
N GLU A 83 7.55 -9.22 1.99
CA GLU A 83 7.67 -10.25 3.00
C GLU A 83 6.30 -10.87 3.28
N TYR A 84 6.27 -12.18 3.52
CA TYR A 84 5.08 -12.87 3.99
C TYR A 84 5.10 -13.00 5.52
N CYS A 85 3.95 -12.72 6.14
CA CYS A 85 3.69 -12.97 7.55
C CYS A 85 2.45 -13.85 7.70
N SER A 86 2.49 -14.82 8.59
CA SER A 86 1.35 -15.71 8.82
C SER A 86 0.16 -14.98 9.44
N ARG A 87 0.41 -13.89 10.17
CA ARG A 87 -0.58 -13.00 10.79
C ARG A 87 -0.18 -11.54 10.59
N THR A 88 -1.17 -10.69 10.42
CA THR A 88 -0.95 -9.24 10.23
C THR A 88 -0.29 -8.61 11.45
N MET A 89 -0.59 -9.09 12.65
CA MET A 89 0.05 -8.62 13.88
C MET A 89 1.58 -8.79 13.88
N GLU A 90 2.12 -9.86 13.27
CA GLU A 90 3.57 -10.05 13.15
C GLU A 90 4.22 -8.93 12.31
N ALA A 91 3.57 -8.54 11.21
CA ALA A 91 4.03 -7.44 10.36
C ALA A 91 3.99 -6.10 11.12
N ILE A 92 2.92 -5.86 11.89
CA ILE A 92 2.75 -4.65 12.70
C ILE A 92 3.82 -4.53 13.77
N GLU A 93 4.05 -5.61 14.53
CA GLU A 93 5.06 -5.62 15.60
C GLU A 93 6.46 -5.35 15.03
N LYS A 94 6.79 -5.96 13.90
CA LYS A 94 8.06 -5.74 13.20
C LYS A 94 8.21 -4.29 12.74
N LEU A 95 7.20 -3.75 12.08
CA LEU A 95 7.22 -2.38 11.58
C LEU A 95 7.29 -1.35 12.72
N ARG A 96 6.57 -1.60 13.82
CA ARG A 96 6.64 -0.75 15.00
C ARG A 96 8.03 -0.76 15.63
N ALA A 97 8.68 -1.93 15.73
CA ALA A 97 10.06 -2.04 16.21
C ALA A 97 11.06 -1.30 15.31
N GLU A 98 10.75 -1.15 14.03
CA GLU A 98 11.52 -0.38 13.06
C GLU A 98 11.17 1.11 13.03
N GLY A 99 10.26 1.57 13.88
CA GLY A 99 9.89 2.99 14.04
C GLY A 99 8.84 3.50 13.05
N TYR A 100 8.02 2.61 12.47
CA TYR A 100 6.86 3.03 11.70
C TYR A 100 5.66 3.33 12.61
N GLU A 101 4.92 4.38 12.28
CA GLU A 101 3.56 4.59 12.77
C GLU A 101 2.59 3.74 11.97
N ILE A 102 1.74 2.99 12.65
CA ILE A 102 0.80 2.05 12.04
C ILE A 102 -0.53 2.74 11.83
N LEU A 103 -0.94 2.89 10.58
CA LEU A 103 -2.23 3.50 10.22
C LEU A 103 -3.07 2.50 9.42
N CYS A 104 -4.25 2.18 9.95
CA CYS A 104 -5.23 1.39 9.22
C CYS A 104 -6.02 2.26 8.24
N VAL A 105 -6.25 1.76 7.04
CA VAL A 105 -7.10 2.41 6.04
C VAL A 105 -8.47 1.72 6.06
N GLU A 106 -9.39 2.29 6.83
CA GLU A 106 -10.69 1.67 7.10
C GLU A 106 -11.74 2.72 7.50
N GLN A 107 -13.01 2.33 7.48
CA GLN A 107 -14.12 3.12 8.01
C GLN A 107 -14.32 2.76 9.48
N ALA A 108 -13.96 3.66 10.38
CA ALA A 108 -14.07 3.45 11.82
C ALA A 108 -14.65 4.69 12.53
N LEU A 109 -15.17 4.50 13.75
CA LEU A 109 -15.82 5.59 14.48
C LEU A 109 -14.91 6.79 14.74
N ASP A 110 -13.64 6.54 15.05
CA ASP A 110 -12.65 7.57 15.38
C ASP A 110 -11.65 7.80 14.24
N SER A 111 -12.03 7.50 12.99
CA SER A 111 -11.17 7.69 11.82
C SER A 111 -10.92 9.18 11.53
N VAL A 112 -9.74 9.46 11.01
CA VAL A 112 -9.38 10.77 10.45
C VAL A 112 -9.61 10.74 8.94
N MET A 113 -10.40 11.67 8.42
CA MET A 113 -10.62 11.79 6.99
C MET A 113 -9.33 12.15 6.27
N LEU A 114 -9.04 11.46 5.16
CA LEU A 114 -7.80 11.61 4.40
C LEU A 114 -7.51 13.05 3.97
N ASP A 115 -8.54 13.81 3.61
CA ASP A 115 -8.43 15.22 3.21
C ASP A 115 -8.04 16.16 4.37
N ARG A 116 -8.10 15.67 5.61
CA ARG A 116 -7.69 16.38 6.83
C ARG A 116 -6.41 15.85 7.45
N PHE A 117 -5.88 14.75 6.94
CA PHE A 117 -4.63 14.16 7.39
C PHE A 117 -3.46 14.70 6.55
N THR A 118 -2.43 15.18 7.21
CA THR A 118 -1.19 15.61 6.53
C THR A 118 -0.04 14.77 7.06
N PRO A 119 0.61 13.96 6.21
CA PRO A 119 1.77 13.20 6.64
C PRO A 119 2.90 14.12 7.12
N GLU A 120 3.51 13.78 8.25
CA GLU A 120 4.63 14.53 8.81
C GLU A 120 5.92 14.21 8.06
N ALA A 121 6.67 15.25 7.69
CA ALA A 121 7.93 15.08 6.98
C ALA A 121 8.95 14.29 7.82
N GLY A 122 9.55 13.27 7.21
CA GLY A 122 10.54 12.41 7.86
C GLY A 122 9.97 11.31 8.77
N LYS A 123 8.67 11.26 8.98
CA LYS A 123 8.00 10.18 9.70
C LYS A 123 7.79 8.98 8.79
N ARG A 124 7.87 7.79 9.35
CA ARG A 124 7.66 6.54 8.62
C ARG A 124 6.26 5.99 8.92
N TYR A 125 5.54 5.56 7.88
CA TYR A 125 4.17 5.08 8.01
C TYR A 125 4.01 3.67 7.44
N ALA A 126 3.37 2.79 8.22
CA ALA A 126 2.88 1.50 7.76
C ALA A 126 1.38 1.61 7.50
N LEU A 127 0.99 1.47 6.25
CA LEU A 127 -0.39 1.62 5.78
C LEU A 127 -1.02 0.24 5.64
N VAL A 128 -2.00 -0.08 6.48
CA VAL A 128 -2.67 -1.38 6.53
C VAL A 128 -3.97 -1.33 5.74
N PHE A 129 -4.13 -2.25 4.80
CA PHE A 129 -5.32 -2.40 3.96
C PHE A 129 -5.97 -3.75 4.21
N GLY A 130 -7.27 -3.76 4.44
CA GLY A 130 -8.05 -4.97 4.71
C GLY A 130 -8.51 -5.72 3.48
N ASN A 131 -9.11 -6.87 3.71
CA ASN A 131 -9.68 -7.70 2.66
C ASN A 131 -11.00 -7.14 2.11
N GLU A 132 -11.44 -7.74 1.00
CA GLU A 132 -12.58 -7.25 0.22
C GLU A 132 -13.96 -7.49 0.89
N VAL A 133 -14.01 -8.28 1.95
CA VAL A 133 -15.27 -8.68 2.60
C VAL A 133 -15.40 -8.05 3.98
N ASP A 134 -14.40 -8.24 4.83
CA ASP A 134 -14.46 -7.89 6.25
C ASP A 134 -13.65 -6.63 6.59
N GLY A 135 -12.87 -6.10 5.62
CA GLY A 135 -11.97 -4.98 5.85
C GLY A 135 -10.72 -5.38 6.64
N VAL A 136 -10.20 -4.48 7.44
CA VAL A 136 -9.07 -4.72 8.37
C VAL A 136 -9.60 -5.42 9.62
N ASP A 137 -8.91 -6.47 10.06
CA ASP A 137 -9.28 -7.19 11.28
C ASP A 137 -9.33 -6.25 12.49
N GLN A 138 -10.34 -6.43 13.35
CA GLN A 138 -10.56 -5.57 14.52
C GLN A 138 -9.35 -5.54 15.47
N GLU A 139 -8.68 -6.69 15.69
CA GLU A 139 -7.44 -6.77 16.48
C GLU A 139 -6.35 -5.86 15.92
N VAL A 140 -6.26 -5.76 14.60
CA VAL A 140 -5.28 -4.92 13.89
C VAL A 140 -5.61 -3.43 14.04
N ILE A 141 -6.91 -3.08 13.93
CA ILE A 141 -7.38 -1.70 14.15
C ILE A 141 -7.06 -1.25 15.59
N GLU A 142 -7.37 -2.08 16.57
CA GLU A 142 -7.11 -1.79 18.00
C GLU A 142 -5.62 -1.64 18.31
N ALA A 143 -4.79 -2.37 17.59
CA ALA A 143 -3.33 -2.30 17.75
C ALA A 143 -2.69 -1.15 16.95
N SER A 144 -3.41 -0.50 16.05
CA SER A 144 -2.88 0.60 15.23
C SER A 144 -2.72 1.90 16.02
N ASP A 145 -1.94 2.83 15.48
CA ASP A 145 -1.75 4.17 16.06
C ASP A 145 -2.84 5.16 15.57
N GLY A 146 -3.59 4.77 14.54
CA GLY A 146 -4.72 5.54 14.02
C GLY A 146 -5.39 4.90 12.82
N VAL A 147 -6.55 5.44 12.46
CA VAL A 147 -7.33 5.01 11.29
C VAL A 147 -7.57 6.18 10.37
N ILE A 148 -7.32 5.96 9.09
CA ILE A 148 -7.57 6.94 8.02
C ILE A 148 -8.70 6.45 7.14
N GLU A 149 -9.65 7.34 6.86
CA GLU A 149 -10.80 7.08 6.01
C GLU A 149 -10.79 7.97 4.77
N ILE A 150 -11.06 7.38 3.60
CA ILE A 150 -11.27 8.13 2.36
C ILE A 150 -12.71 8.62 2.33
N PRO A 151 -12.96 9.94 2.24
CA PRO A 151 -14.33 10.45 2.10
C PRO A 151 -15.03 9.87 0.87
N GLN A 152 -16.20 9.29 1.04
CA GLN A 152 -16.98 8.68 -0.03
C GLN A 152 -18.40 9.27 -0.03
N TYR A 153 -18.94 9.56 -1.21
CA TYR A 153 -20.23 10.20 -1.40
C TYR A 153 -21.20 9.38 -2.26
N GLY A 154 -20.80 8.15 -2.59
CA GLY A 154 -21.55 7.26 -3.46
C GLY A 154 -22.49 6.33 -2.71
N THR A 155 -23.09 5.38 -3.44
CA THR A 155 -24.03 4.38 -2.90
C THR A 155 -23.36 3.09 -2.44
N LYS A 156 -22.07 2.91 -2.74
CA LYS A 156 -21.30 1.73 -2.34
C LYS A 156 -20.59 1.98 -1.02
N HIS A 157 -20.43 0.90 -0.23
CA HIS A 157 -19.84 1.01 1.10
C HIS A 157 -18.32 1.18 1.06
N SER A 158 -17.65 0.70 0.02
CA SER A 158 -16.19 0.77 -0.08
C SER A 158 -15.70 0.90 -1.52
N LEU A 159 -14.47 1.39 -1.67
CA LEU A 159 -13.70 1.34 -2.90
C LEU A 159 -13.01 -0.03 -3.03
N ASN A 160 -12.66 -0.43 -4.25
CA ASN A 160 -11.75 -1.57 -4.46
C ASN A 160 -10.40 -1.27 -3.79
N ILE A 161 -9.82 -2.27 -3.12
CA ILE A 161 -8.58 -2.12 -2.35
C ILE A 161 -7.42 -1.58 -3.19
N SER A 162 -7.27 -1.99 -4.45
CA SER A 162 -6.19 -1.50 -5.30
C SER A 162 -6.35 -0.02 -5.66
N VAL A 163 -7.59 0.45 -5.78
CA VAL A 163 -7.91 1.87 -5.97
C VAL A 163 -7.61 2.63 -4.67
N THR A 164 -8.07 2.12 -3.54
CA THR A 164 -7.79 2.67 -2.21
C THR A 164 -6.29 2.83 -1.98
N ALA A 165 -5.51 1.78 -2.24
CA ALA A 165 -4.05 1.82 -2.11
C ALA A 165 -3.41 2.89 -3.00
N GLY A 166 -3.87 3.04 -4.24
CA GLY A 166 -3.38 4.08 -5.15
C GLY A 166 -3.63 5.50 -4.61
N ILE A 167 -4.83 5.77 -4.07
CA ILE A 167 -5.19 7.07 -3.50
C ILE A 167 -4.35 7.37 -2.26
N ILE A 168 -4.25 6.42 -1.34
CA ILE A 168 -3.50 6.56 -0.09
C ILE A 168 -2.01 6.74 -0.37
N LEU A 169 -1.40 5.90 -1.19
CA LEU A 169 0.02 6.02 -1.53
C LEU A 169 0.34 7.34 -2.24
N TRP A 170 -0.57 7.82 -3.11
CA TRP A 170 -0.44 9.15 -3.69
C TRP A 170 -0.42 10.25 -2.63
N HIS A 171 -1.28 10.16 -1.62
CA HIS A 171 -1.37 11.14 -0.54
C HIS A 171 -0.11 11.15 0.35
N PHE A 172 0.44 9.98 0.65
CA PHE A 172 1.63 9.79 1.51
C PHE A 172 2.97 9.89 0.77
N ARG A 173 2.97 10.02 -0.57
CA ARG A 173 4.22 10.08 -1.33
C ARG A 173 5.12 11.21 -0.83
N PRO A 174 6.46 11.03 -0.86
CA PRO A 174 7.37 12.14 -0.60
C PRO A 174 7.14 13.25 -1.61
N GLY A 175 7.18 14.49 -1.13
CA GLY A 175 6.99 15.71 -1.93
C GLY A 175 8.14 16.01 -2.88
#